data_45bed59c29eea55f580e3671564394ce
#
_entry.id   45bed59c29eea55f580e3671564394ce
#
_cell.length_a   1.000
_cell.length_b   1.000
_cell.length_c   1.000
_cell.angle_alpha   90.00
_cell.angle_beta   90.00
_cell.angle_gamma   90.00
#
_symmetry.space_group_name_H-M   'P 1'
#
loop_
_entity.id
_entity.type
_entity.pdbx_description
1 polymer ?
#
loop_
_entity_poly.entity_id
_entity_poly.type
_entity_poly.pdbx_seq_one_letter_code
_entity_poly.pdbx_strand_id
1 'polypeptide(L)'
;TPDNFDKLLSKISINEKLGRYYINDKGVKKEGYYQGLIGRRYTIGNINKDNDEFIIIDKEFVIGFKDKTDKSNWNKPIENEILELINAVRAGCNDETLPQNIACSYGEFDFLGLTWDGDIIIMELKQDDSVKTYLSPLQIAYYNKQLTKLLEELRENLYQNIKEMIEQKRDLGILNIPKALPEKFSGRILNYLIVGEEDRLS
;
A
#
# COMPACT_ATOMS: atom_id res chain seq x y z
N THR A 1 -24.95 -17.96 -9.06
CA THR A 1 -25.37 -17.32 -10.34
C THR A 1 -25.16 -15.82 -10.23
N PRO A 2 -24.88 -15.09 -11.33
CA PRO A 2 -24.72 -13.63 -11.34
C PRO A 2 -25.88 -12.91 -10.62
N ASP A 3 -27.11 -13.36 -10.79
CA ASP A 3 -28.30 -12.79 -10.15
C ASP A 3 -28.27 -12.82 -8.61
N ASN A 4 -27.56 -13.77 -8.01
CA ASN A 4 -27.40 -13.82 -6.56
C ASN A 4 -26.36 -12.85 -6.07
N PHE A 5 -25.35 -12.51 -6.88
CA PHE A 5 -24.33 -11.55 -6.55
C PHE A 5 -24.90 -10.11 -6.62
N ASP A 6 -25.69 -9.80 -7.65
CA ASP A 6 -26.36 -8.51 -7.77
C ASP A 6 -27.40 -8.29 -6.67
N LYS A 7 -28.12 -9.34 -6.28
CA LYS A 7 -29.01 -9.32 -5.10
C LYS A 7 -28.24 -9.18 -3.79
N LEU A 8 -27.05 -9.75 -3.68
CA LEU A 8 -26.18 -9.57 -2.54
C LEU A 8 -25.63 -8.15 -2.50
N LEU A 9 -25.14 -7.64 -3.63
CA LEU A 9 -24.67 -6.25 -3.77
C LEU A 9 -25.78 -5.25 -3.49
N SER A 10 -27.02 -5.49 -3.94
CA SER A 10 -28.15 -4.61 -3.62
C SER A 10 -28.57 -4.65 -2.15
N LYS A 11 -28.28 -5.74 -1.44
CA LYS A 11 -28.51 -5.87 0.02
C LYS A 11 -27.34 -5.38 0.85
N ILE A 12 -26.13 -5.45 0.34
CA ILE A 12 -24.93 -4.75 0.86
C ILE A 12 -25.04 -3.27 0.48
N SER A 13 -26.21 -2.86 -0.05
CA SER A 13 -26.41 -1.49 -0.41
C SER A 13 -25.80 -0.63 0.68
N ILE A 14 -24.58 -0.24 0.39
CA ILE A 14 -24.35 1.14 0.33
C ILE A 14 -25.04 1.75 1.56
N ASN A 15 -24.96 0.98 2.57
CA ASN A 15 -25.46 1.33 3.84
C ASN A 15 -24.67 2.53 4.32
N GLU A 16 -25.34 3.39 5.05
CA GLU A 16 -24.79 4.46 5.86
C GLU A 16 -23.47 4.10 6.54
N LYS A 17 -23.23 2.82 6.84
CA LYS A 17 -21.94 2.32 7.40
C LYS A 17 -20.79 2.35 6.41
N LEU A 18 -20.98 2.00 5.15
CA LEU A 18 -19.96 2.11 4.10
C LEU A 18 -19.75 3.57 3.69
N GLY A 19 -20.84 4.36 3.62
CA GLY A 19 -20.74 5.80 3.41
C GLY A 19 -19.88 6.48 4.47
N ARG A 20 -20.03 6.11 5.74
CA ARG A 20 -19.22 6.64 6.86
C ARG A 20 -17.75 6.22 6.82
N TYR A 21 -17.40 5.15 6.13
CA TYR A 21 -16.01 4.78 5.90
C TYR A 21 -15.33 5.69 4.87
N TYR A 22 -16.06 6.10 3.85
CA TYR A 22 -15.54 6.91 2.74
C TYR A 22 -15.73 8.41 2.93
N ILE A 23 -16.79 8.82 3.60
CA ILE A 23 -17.19 10.23 3.79
C ILE A 23 -17.61 10.41 5.25
N ASN A 24 -17.10 11.45 5.91
CA ASN A 24 -17.52 11.76 7.27
C ASN A 24 -18.90 12.43 7.32
N ASP A 25 -19.44 12.68 8.53
CA ASP A 25 -20.76 13.27 8.72
C ASP A 25 -20.86 14.73 8.19
N LYS A 26 -19.73 15.37 7.87
CA LYS A 26 -19.66 16.71 7.28
C LYS A 26 -19.48 16.67 5.75
N GLY A 27 -19.55 15.51 5.12
CA GLY A 27 -19.35 15.34 3.67
C GLY A 27 -17.88 15.28 3.24
N VAL A 28 -16.94 15.33 4.19
CA VAL A 28 -15.50 15.28 3.89
C VAL A 28 -15.08 13.88 3.48
N LYS A 29 -14.38 13.78 2.37
CA LYS A 29 -13.83 12.53 1.85
C LYS A 29 -12.69 12.04 2.75
N LYS A 30 -12.76 10.78 3.14
CA LYS A 30 -11.74 10.12 3.96
C LYS A 30 -10.71 9.38 3.10
N GLU A 31 -9.61 8.97 3.72
CA GLU A 31 -8.54 8.19 3.09
C GLU A 31 -9.08 6.99 2.29
N GLY A 32 -10.02 6.21 2.86
CA GLY A 32 -10.66 5.09 2.17
C GLY A 32 -11.38 5.45 0.86
N TYR A 33 -11.88 6.67 0.71
CA TYR A 33 -12.45 7.16 -0.53
C TYR A 33 -11.40 7.24 -1.64
N TYR A 34 -10.26 7.84 -1.34
CA TYR A 34 -9.14 7.97 -2.28
C TYR A 34 -8.52 6.62 -2.60
N GLN A 35 -8.35 5.76 -1.57
CA GLN A 35 -7.93 4.37 -1.78
C GLN A 35 -8.86 3.62 -2.74
N GLY A 36 -10.17 3.81 -2.61
CA GLY A 36 -11.15 3.21 -3.50
C GLY A 36 -11.05 3.69 -4.94
N LEU A 37 -10.84 5.00 -5.16
CA LEU A 37 -10.66 5.58 -6.48
C LEU A 37 -9.37 5.09 -7.16
N ILE A 38 -8.26 5.17 -6.44
CA ILE A 38 -6.94 4.77 -6.95
C ILE A 38 -6.92 3.27 -7.24
N GLY A 39 -7.37 2.46 -6.29
CA GLY A 39 -7.46 1.02 -6.48
C GLY A 39 -8.28 0.68 -7.71
N ARG A 40 -9.50 1.22 -7.83
CA ARG A 40 -10.36 0.97 -9.01
C ARG A 40 -9.70 1.40 -10.33
N ARG A 41 -9.00 2.53 -10.34
CA ARG A 41 -8.35 3.05 -11.57
C ARG A 41 -7.25 2.13 -12.05
N TYR A 42 -6.42 1.60 -11.16
CA TYR A 42 -5.21 0.86 -11.47
C TYR A 42 -5.31 -0.66 -11.27
N THR A 43 -6.52 -1.19 -11.01
CA THR A 43 -6.80 -2.64 -10.95
C THR A 43 -7.75 -3.09 -12.04
N ILE A 44 -9.02 -2.66 -11.97
CA ILE A 44 -10.10 -3.08 -12.89
C ILE A 44 -10.52 -2.00 -13.89
N GLY A 45 -9.99 -0.78 -13.75
CA GLY A 45 -10.25 0.32 -14.69
C GLY A 45 -9.65 0.05 -16.06
N ASN A 46 -9.91 0.95 -17.00
CA ASN A 46 -9.29 0.92 -18.33
C ASN A 46 -7.81 1.27 -18.22
N ILE A 47 -7.00 0.30 -17.82
CA ILE A 47 -5.56 0.43 -17.79
C ILE A 47 -5.07 0.51 -19.24
N ASN A 48 -4.52 1.65 -19.61
CA ASN A 48 -3.93 1.84 -20.91
C ASN A 48 -2.42 1.68 -20.81
N LYS A 49 -1.91 0.57 -21.37
CA LYS A 49 -0.48 0.23 -21.30
C LYS A 49 0.46 1.30 -21.89
N ASP A 50 -0.04 2.15 -22.76
CA ASP A 50 0.77 3.18 -23.41
C ASP A 50 0.86 4.46 -22.55
N ASN A 51 -0.09 4.63 -21.61
CA ASN A 51 -0.17 5.79 -20.72
C ASN A 51 -0.03 5.46 -19.24
N ASP A 52 -0.29 4.21 -18.85
CA ASP A 52 -0.18 3.77 -17.46
C ASP A 52 1.13 3.02 -17.25
N GLU A 53 1.98 3.55 -16.39
CA GLU A 53 3.33 3.00 -16.13
C GLU A 53 3.29 1.76 -15.23
N PHE A 54 2.22 1.56 -14.48
CA PHE A 54 2.09 0.49 -13.50
C PHE A 54 0.66 0.00 -13.32
N ILE A 55 0.54 -1.11 -12.62
CA ILE A 55 -0.71 -1.65 -12.08
C ILE A 55 -0.63 -1.73 -10.55
N ILE A 56 -1.76 -1.61 -9.88
CA ILE A 56 -1.90 -1.98 -8.46
C ILE A 56 -2.32 -3.45 -8.41
N ILE A 57 -1.51 -4.26 -7.77
CA ILE A 57 -1.72 -5.71 -7.68
C ILE A 57 -2.37 -6.14 -6.38
N ASP A 58 -2.19 -5.34 -5.31
CA ASP A 58 -2.84 -5.58 -4.03
C ASP A 58 -3.11 -4.29 -3.28
N LYS A 59 -4.07 -4.34 -2.36
CA LYS A 59 -4.47 -3.27 -1.47
C LYS A 59 -4.32 -3.77 -0.03
N GLU A 60 -3.85 -2.88 0.87
CA GLU A 60 -3.62 -3.23 2.28
C GLU A 60 -2.71 -4.48 2.39
N PHE A 61 -1.58 -4.41 1.68
CA PHE A 61 -0.65 -5.53 1.60
C PHE A 61 0.04 -5.78 2.94
N VAL A 62 0.02 -7.04 3.37
CA VAL A 62 0.58 -7.48 4.65
C VAL A 62 1.64 -8.56 4.43
N ILE A 63 2.79 -8.40 5.06
CA ILE A 63 3.78 -9.49 5.16
C ILE A 63 3.32 -10.44 6.27
N GLY A 64 3.00 -11.66 5.88
CA GLY A 64 2.54 -12.71 6.80
C GLY A 64 3.69 -13.30 7.62
N PHE A 65 3.44 -13.54 8.91
CA PHE A 65 4.35 -14.19 9.83
C PHE A 65 3.65 -15.34 10.55
N LYS A 66 4.42 -16.29 11.03
CA LYS A 66 3.89 -17.44 11.78
C LYS A 66 3.15 -17.01 13.04
N ASP A 67 3.74 -16.09 13.78
CA ASP A 67 3.19 -15.53 15.01
C ASP A 67 3.79 -14.13 15.32
N LYS A 68 3.34 -13.52 16.42
CA LYS A 68 3.81 -12.20 16.84
C LYS A 68 5.30 -12.17 17.19
N THR A 69 5.85 -13.25 17.72
CA THR A 69 7.25 -13.34 18.10
C THR A 69 8.13 -13.38 16.87
N ASP A 70 7.74 -14.19 15.88
CA ASP A 70 8.40 -14.26 14.59
C ASP A 70 8.40 -12.89 13.90
N LYS A 71 7.22 -12.22 13.82
CA LYS A 71 7.09 -10.85 13.30
C LYS A 71 8.04 -9.88 14.02
N SER A 72 8.07 -9.91 15.35
CA SER A 72 8.90 -9.00 16.14
C SER A 72 10.38 -9.24 15.88
N ASN A 73 10.82 -10.50 15.91
CA ASN A 73 12.22 -10.86 15.68
C ASN A 73 12.69 -10.47 14.27
N TRP A 74 11.84 -10.68 13.28
CA TRP A 74 12.15 -10.34 11.89
C TRP A 74 12.26 -8.84 11.64
N ASN A 75 11.38 -8.05 12.28
CA ASN A 75 11.36 -6.59 12.14
C ASN A 75 12.41 -5.87 13.00
N LYS A 76 12.87 -6.46 14.08
CA LYS A 76 13.78 -5.81 15.06
C LYS A 76 15.02 -5.15 14.46
N PRO A 77 15.75 -5.79 13.52
CA PRO A 77 16.89 -5.14 12.88
C PRO A 77 16.49 -3.88 12.10
N ILE A 78 15.36 -3.93 11.40
CA ILE A 78 14.82 -2.80 10.62
C ILE A 78 14.44 -1.64 11.55
N GLU A 79 13.75 -1.95 12.65
CA GLU A 79 13.36 -0.97 13.65
C GLU A 79 14.58 -0.27 14.26
N ASN A 80 15.61 -1.03 14.60
CA ASN A 80 16.85 -0.49 15.16
C ASN A 80 17.53 0.47 14.16
N GLU A 81 17.67 0.07 12.90
CA GLU A 81 18.30 0.90 11.87
C GLU A 81 17.54 2.22 11.66
N ILE A 82 16.21 2.17 11.62
CA ILE A 82 15.39 3.39 11.50
C ILE A 82 15.50 4.27 12.74
N LEU A 83 15.55 3.67 13.95
CA LEU A 83 15.76 4.43 15.19
C LEU A 83 17.12 5.10 15.22
N GLU A 84 18.18 4.45 14.72
CA GLU A 84 19.50 5.07 14.59
C GLU A 84 19.46 6.30 13.67
N LEU A 85 18.76 6.21 12.54
CA LEU A 85 18.56 7.36 11.64
C LEU A 85 17.78 8.50 12.33
N ILE A 86 16.71 8.19 13.04
CA ILE A 86 15.93 9.18 13.79
C ILE A 86 16.80 9.85 14.86
N ASN A 87 17.58 9.09 15.60
CA ASN A 87 18.46 9.61 16.63
C ASN A 87 19.58 10.49 16.07
N ALA A 88 20.12 10.14 14.89
CA ALA A 88 21.09 10.97 14.19
C ALA A 88 20.50 12.32 13.77
N VAL A 89 19.26 12.33 13.26
CA VAL A 89 18.54 13.58 12.92
C VAL A 89 18.27 14.41 14.16
N ARG A 90 17.81 13.79 15.27
CA ARG A 90 17.58 14.49 16.54
C ARG A 90 18.84 15.17 17.06
N ALA A 91 19.95 14.46 17.06
CA ALA A 91 21.23 15.02 17.51
C ALA A 91 21.65 16.25 16.69
N GLY A 92 21.27 16.29 15.38
CA GLY A 92 21.58 17.41 14.51
C GLY A 92 20.58 18.60 14.61
N CYS A 93 19.30 18.34 14.94
CA CYS A 93 18.24 19.33 14.81
C CYS A 93 17.64 19.76 16.16
N ASN A 94 17.95 19.14 17.26
CA ASN A 94 17.28 19.36 18.57
C ASN A 94 15.74 19.22 18.50
N ASP A 95 15.25 18.34 17.62
CA ASP A 95 13.80 18.21 17.36
C ASP A 95 13.21 17.13 18.28
N GLU A 96 12.51 17.59 19.33
CA GLU A 96 11.82 16.72 20.30
C GLU A 96 10.53 16.12 19.76
N THR A 97 10.05 16.57 18.58
CA THR A 97 8.81 16.07 17.97
C THR A 97 9.01 14.73 17.27
N LEU A 98 10.22 14.37 16.92
CA LEU A 98 10.54 13.07 16.33
C LEU A 98 10.28 11.92 17.32
N PRO A 99 9.72 10.79 16.85
CA PRO A 99 9.39 9.67 17.74
C PRO A 99 10.62 9.13 18.46
N GLN A 100 10.49 8.80 19.75
CA GLN A 100 11.58 8.25 20.58
C GLN A 100 11.76 6.75 20.37
N ASN A 101 10.75 6.10 19.89
CA ASN A 101 10.76 4.70 19.50
C ASN A 101 9.79 4.51 18.33
N ILE A 102 9.97 3.43 17.60
CA ILE A 102 8.96 2.98 16.65
C ILE A 102 7.95 2.20 17.47
N ALA A 103 6.88 2.89 17.87
CA ALA A 103 5.88 2.38 18.81
C ALA A 103 5.08 1.18 18.29
N CYS A 104 5.07 0.95 16.99
CA CYS A 104 4.47 -0.22 16.36
C CYS A 104 5.21 -0.51 15.06
N SER A 105 5.48 -1.77 14.81
CA SER A 105 5.81 -2.21 13.46
C SER A 105 4.59 -1.90 12.60
N TYR A 106 4.75 -1.03 11.62
CA TYR A 106 3.72 -0.80 10.61
C TYR A 106 3.32 -2.16 10.01
N GLY A 107 2.02 -2.42 9.93
CA GLY A 107 1.53 -3.77 9.60
C GLY A 107 1.29 -3.99 8.14
N GLU A 108 0.89 -2.93 7.45
CA GLU A 108 0.40 -2.99 6.07
C GLU A 108 0.67 -1.65 5.38
N PHE A 109 0.89 -1.69 4.09
CA PHE A 109 0.93 -0.49 3.25
C PHE A 109 -0.26 -0.48 2.29
N ASP A 110 -0.70 0.73 1.92
CA ASP A 110 -1.98 0.91 1.24
C ASP A 110 -2.07 0.18 -0.10
N PHE A 111 -0.98 0.20 -0.89
CA PHE A 111 -0.97 -0.48 -2.16
C PHE A 111 0.39 -1.08 -2.51
N LEU A 112 0.34 -2.31 -3.03
CA LEU A 112 1.42 -2.96 -3.73
C LEU A 112 1.18 -2.83 -5.23
N GLY A 113 2.14 -2.26 -5.95
CA GLY A 113 2.08 -2.11 -7.41
C GLY A 113 3.24 -2.80 -8.10
N LEU A 114 3.13 -2.89 -9.42
CA LEU A 114 4.15 -3.44 -10.31
C LEU A 114 4.22 -2.59 -11.58
N THR A 115 5.42 -2.17 -11.97
CA THR A 115 5.65 -1.57 -13.29
C THR A 115 5.75 -2.63 -14.37
N TRP A 116 5.63 -2.21 -15.62
CA TRP A 116 5.83 -3.10 -16.77
C TRP A 116 7.29 -3.55 -16.94
N ASP A 117 8.23 -2.89 -16.27
CA ASP A 117 9.66 -3.23 -16.26
C ASP A 117 10.03 -4.14 -15.08
N GLY A 118 9.08 -4.48 -14.23
CA GLY A 118 9.27 -5.37 -13.10
C GLY A 118 9.75 -4.69 -11.82
N ASP A 119 9.60 -3.37 -11.70
CA ASP A 119 9.83 -2.67 -10.44
C ASP A 119 8.63 -2.87 -9.52
N ILE A 120 8.88 -3.13 -8.26
CA ILE A 120 7.84 -3.18 -7.23
C ILE A 120 7.56 -1.77 -6.76
N ILE A 121 6.29 -1.44 -6.56
CA ILE A 121 5.85 -0.15 -6.06
C ILE A 121 5.21 -0.33 -4.69
N ILE A 122 5.66 0.45 -3.72
CA ILE A 122 4.99 0.66 -2.44
C ILE A 122 4.34 2.02 -2.48
N MET A 123 3.05 2.07 -2.16
CA MET A 123 2.33 3.35 -2.07
C MET A 123 1.70 3.48 -0.69
N GLU A 124 1.84 4.65 -0.13
CA GLU A 124 1.18 5.07 1.10
C GLU A 124 0.32 6.29 0.78
N LEU A 125 -0.93 6.25 1.20
CA LEU A 125 -1.90 7.33 1.01
C LEU A 125 -2.13 8.04 2.34
N LYS A 126 -2.14 9.35 2.32
CA LYS A 126 -2.52 10.18 3.46
C LYS A 126 -3.50 11.25 3.03
N GLN A 127 -4.42 11.55 3.92
CA GLN A 127 -5.28 12.72 3.78
C GLN A 127 -4.56 13.96 4.34
N ASP A 128 -4.69 15.10 3.66
CA ASP A 128 -3.93 16.33 3.92
C ASP A 128 -4.01 16.82 5.38
N ASP A 129 -5.16 16.69 6.03
CA ASP A 129 -5.35 17.12 7.43
C ASP A 129 -4.97 16.06 8.47
N SER A 130 -4.37 14.96 8.03
CA SER A 130 -3.89 13.91 8.93
C SER A 130 -2.67 14.40 9.71
N VAL A 131 -2.79 14.45 11.04
CA VAL A 131 -1.67 14.75 11.97
C VAL A 131 -0.48 13.82 11.76
N LYS A 132 -0.67 12.69 11.07
CA LYS A 132 0.37 11.69 10.81
C LYS A 132 1.05 11.84 9.44
N THR A 133 0.61 12.77 8.60
CA THR A 133 1.15 12.92 7.24
C THR A 133 2.66 13.18 7.25
N TYR A 134 3.16 13.97 8.20
CA TYR A 134 4.61 14.25 8.32
C TYR A 134 5.47 13.02 8.68
N LEU A 135 4.87 11.98 9.26
CA LEU A 135 5.57 10.71 9.55
C LEU A 135 5.53 9.70 8.38
N SER A 136 4.79 9.98 7.33
CA SER A 136 4.61 9.04 6.21
C SER A 136 5.90 8.71 5.47
N PRO A 137 6.86 9.63 5.28
CA PRO A 137 8.17 9.27 4.70
C PRO A 137 8.91 8.21 5.52
N LEU A 138 8.79 8.27 6.85
CA LEU A 138 9.38 7.28 7.75
C LEU A 138 8.68 5.92 7.64
N GLN A 139 7.35 5.94 7.52
CA GLN A 139 6.53 4.76 7.32
C GLN A 139 6.89 4.07 5.99
N ILE A 140 7.00 4.81 4.91
CA ILE A 140 7.42 4.29 3.60
C ILE A 140 8.85 3.73 3.65
N ALA A 141 9.77 4.42 4.31
CA ALA A 141 11.14 3.93 4.49
C ALA A 141 11.17 2.59 5.24
N TYR A 142 10.32 2.44 6.25
CA TYR A 142 10.17 1.18 6.97
C TYR A 142 9.67 0.05 6.06
N TYR A 143 8.63 0.29 5.28
CA TYR A 143 8.10 -0.69 4.32
C TYR A 143 9.11 -1.05 3.23
N ASN A 144 9.86 -0.06 2.74
CA ASN A 144 10.91 -0.30 1.76
C ASN A 144 11.97 -1.27 2.31
N LYS A 145 12.42 -1.05 3.54
CA LYS A 145 13.36 -1.96 4.20
C LYS A 145 12.80 -3.35 4.44
N GLN A 146 11.54 -3.46 4.83
CA GLN A 146 10.86 -4.74 4.97
C GLN A 146 10.82 -5.49 3.63
N LEU A 147 10.41 -4.82 2.57
CA LEU A 147 10.30 -5.45 1.26
C LEU A 147 11.68 -5.78 0.65
N THR A 148 12.68 -4.92 0.87
CA THR A 148 14.07 -5.19 0.48
C THR A 148 14.57 -6.47 1.15
N LYS A 149 14.40 -6.57 2.46
CA LYS A 149 14.80 -7.77 3.22
C LYS A 149 14.04 -9.01 2.73
N LEU A 150 12.74 -8.90 2.47
CA LEU A 150 11.93 -9.98 1.93
C LEU A 150 12.42 -10.44 0.55
N LEU A 151 12.78 -9.49 -0.31
CA LEU A 151 13.39 -9.78 -1.63
C LEU A 151 14.73 -10.48 -1.49
N GLU A 152 15.56 -10.09 -0.53
CA GLU A 152 16.86 -10.73 -0.28
C GLU A 152 16.70 -12.17 0.22
N GLU A 153 15.72 -12.42 1.09
CA GLU A 153 15.47 -13.74 1.68
C GLU A 153 14.75 -14.71 0.73
N LEU A 154 13.76 -14.23 -0.03
CA LEU A 154 12.87 -15.07 -0.82
C LEU A 154 13.12 -15.04 -2.34
N ARG A 155 13.73 -13.96 -2.84
CA ARG A 155 14.03 -13.74 -4.28
C ARG A 155 12.98 -14.33 -5.24
N GLU A 156 13.35 -15.43 -5.89
CA GLU A 156 12.53 -16.10 -6.91
C GLU A 156 11.17 -16.57 -6.38
N ASN A 157 11.11 -17.02 -5.12
CA ASN A 157 9.85 -17.46 -4.51
C ASN A 157 8.88 -16.29 -4.31
N LEU A 158 9.37 -15.11 -3.91
CA LEU A 158 8.51 -13.94 -3.79
C LEU A 158 7.95 -13.53 -5.15
N TYR A 159 8.78 -13.54 -6.18
CA TYR A 159 8.34 -13.22 -7.54
C TYR A 159 7.25 -14.19 -8.00
N GLN A 160 7.48 -15.49 -7.82
CA GLN A 160 6.53 -16.51 -8.22
C GLN A 160 5.20 -16.35 -7.46
N ASN A 161 5.24 -16.10 -6.15
CA ASN A 161 4.04 -15.87 -5.34
C ASN A 161 3.24 -14.64 -5.79
N ILE A 162 3.93 -13.53 -6.11
CA ILE A 162 3.27 -12.33 -6.63
C ILE A 162 2.67 -12.60 -8.01
N LYS A 163 3.37 -13.32 -8.87
CA LYS A 163 2.87 -13.70 -10.18
C LYS A 163 1.61 -14.56 -10.08
N GLU A 164 1.63 -15.57 -9.24
CA GLU A 164 0.46 -16.42 -8.98
C GLU A 164 -0.72 -15.62 -8.41
N MET A 165 -0.48 -14.71 -7.49
CA MET A 165 -1.52 -13.81 -6.98
C MET A 165 -2.13 -12.95 -8.10
N ILE A 166 -1.31 -12.41 -8.99
CA ILE A 166 -1.77 -11.62 -10.13
C ILE A 166 -2.62 -12.48 -11.07
N GLU A 167 -2.16 -13.69 -11.39
CA GLU A 167 -2.90 -14.62 -12.25
C GLU A 167 -4.25 -15.00 -11.64
N GLN A 168 -4.29 -15.34 -10.36
CA GLN A 168 -5.55 -15.61 -9.65
C GLN A 168 -6.51 -14.42 -9.66
N LYS A 169 -6.02 -13.22 -9.40
CA LYS A 169 -6.86 -12.00 -9.42
C LYS A 169 -7.38 -11.69 -10.82
N ARG A 170 -6.58 -11.93 -11.85
CA ARG A 170 -7.01 -11.80 -13.26
C ARG A 170 -8.11 -12.80 -13.60
N ASP A 171 -7.93 -14.06 -13.24
CA ASP A 171 -8.89 -15.14 -13.52
C ASP A 171 -10.23 -14.91 -12.80
N LEU A 172 -10.19 -14.25 -11.64
CA LEU A 172 -11.38 -13.80 -10.89
C LEU A 172 -12.00 -12.51 -11.47
N GLY A 173 -11.38 -11.88 -12.45
CA GLY A 173 -11.83 -10.59 -13.00
C GLY A 173 -11.65 -9.40 -12.07
N ILE A 174 -10.80 -9.54 -11.05
CA ILE A 174 -10.52 -8.47 -10.08
C ILE A 174 -9.39 -7.55 -10.58
N LEU A 175 -8.53 -8.07 -11.44
CA LEU A 175 -7.41 -7.35 -12.02
C LEU A 175 -7.46 -7.43 -13.55
N ASN A 176 -7.48 -6.27 -14.21
CA ASN A 176 -7.44 -6.18 -15.66
C ASN A 176 -6.03 -5.83 -16.11
N ILE A 177 -5.33 -6.79 -16.71
CA ILE A 177 -3.95 -6.63 -17.15
C ILE A 177 -3.91 -6.63 -18.68
N PRO A 178 -3.60 -5.49 -19.31
CA PRO A 178 -3.56 -5.38 -20.76
C PRO A 178 -2.25 -5.90 -21.39
N LYS A 179 -1.24 -6.22 -20.59
CA LYS A 179 0.11 -6.61 -21.00
C LYS A 179 0.55 -7.90 -20.35
N ALA A 180 1.50 -8.58 -20.98
CA ALA A 180 2.20 -9.67 -20.33
C ALA A 180 2.98 -9.15 -19.09
N LEU A 181 3.01 -9.96 -18.05
CA LEU A 181 3.80 -9.66 -16.87
C LEU A 181 5.30 -9.71 -17.20
N PRO A 182 6.14 -8.94 -16.48
CA PRO A 182 7.58 -9.08 -16.58
C PRO A 182 8.01 -10.52 -16.28
N GLU A 183 9.05 -11.00 -16.96
CA GLU A 183 9.59 -12.35 -16.71
C GLU A 183 10.24 -12.46 -15.34
N LYS A 184 10.81 -11.36 -14.85
CA LYS A 184 11.47 -11.26 -13.54
C LYS A 184 11.31 -9.87 -12.96
N PHE A 185 11.50 -9.75 -11.65
CA PHE A 185 11.62 -8.44 -11.00
C PHE A 185 12.94 -7.77 -11.40
N SER A 186 12.91 -6.44 -11.54
CA SER A 186 14.10 -5.62 -11.76
C SER A 186 15.01 -5.58 -10.51
N GLY A 187 14.47 -5.84 -9.33
CA GLY A 187 15.11 -5.66 -8.05
C GLY A 187 14.96 -4.25 -7.46
N ARG A 188 14.32 -3.33 -8.19
CA ARG A 188 14.04 -1.97 -7.69
C ARG A 188 12.72 -1.92 -6.96
N ILE A 189 12.70 -1.10 -5.89
CA ILE A 189 11.48 -0.75 -5.16
C ILE A 189 11.28 0.76 -5.30
N LEU A 190 10.13 1.13 -5.86
CA LEU A 190 9.71 2.53 -5.99
C LEU A 190 8.75 2.88 -4.84
N ASN A 191 8.94 4.05 -4.25
CA ASN A 191 8.15 4.50 -3.12
C ASN A 191 7.31 5.72 -3.53
N TYR A 192 6.01 5.64 -3.34
CA TYR A 192 5.08 6.74 -3.60
C TYR A 192 4.35 7.13 -2.33
N LEU A 193 4.44 8.40 -1.97
CA LEU A 193 3.55 9.01 -0.99
C LEU A 193 2.50 9.80 -1.75
N ILE A 194 1.24 9.43 -1.57
CA ILE A 194 0.09 10.08 -2.18
C ILE A 194 -0.61 10.88 -1.08
N VAL A 195 -0.70 12.18 -1.27
CA VAL A 195 -1.45 13.05 -0.35
C VAL A 195 -2.73 13.49 -1.04
N GLY A 196 -3.87 13.08 -0.45
CA GLY A 196 -5.18 13.51 -0.91
C GLY A 196 -5.49 14.92 -0.38
N GLU A 197 -5.57 15.89 -1.25
CA GLU A 197 -5.95 17.26 -0.90
C GLU A 197 -7.47 17.43 -1.03
N GLU A 198 -8.10 18.04 -0.04
CA GLU A 198 -9.46 18.51 -0.17
C GLU A 198 -9.47 19.77 -1.05
N ASP A 199 -10.35 19.80 -2.07
CA ASP A 199 -10.55 21.00 -2.89
C ASP A 199 -10.91 22.18 -1.99
N ARG A 200 -9.92 23.01 -1.66
CA ARG A 200 -10.13 24.26 -0.91
C ARG A 200 -10.74 25.38 -1.78
N LEU A 201 -11.21 25.01 -2.98
CA LEU A 201 -11.82 25.92 -3.94
C LEU A 201 -13.34 25.75 -3.97
N SER A 202 -13.99 25.85 -2.83
CA SER A 202 -15.45 26.04 -2.79
C SER A 202 -15.81 27.18 -1.84
#